data_a25aa76a6b2e3249ff4c0ee180e0293d
#
_entry.id   a25aa76a6b2e3249ff4c0ee180e0293d
#
_cell.length_a   1.000
_cell.length_b   1.000
_cell.length_c   1.000
_cell.angle_alpha   90.00
_cell.angle_beta   90.00
_cell.angle_gamma   90.00
#
_symmetry.space_group_name_H-M   'P 1'
#
loop_
_entity.id
_entity.type
_entity.pdbx_description
1 polymer ?
#
loop_
_entity_poly.entity_id
_entity_poly.type
_entity_poly.pdbx_seq_one_letter_code
_entity_poly.pdbx_strand_id
1 'polypeptide(L)'
;ELEKMVLNINLDMIGTYMGKFIACVSAEEKLSHYISYMAAEVGFPVASKTGVYSSDSTPFADKGIPAVSFARIAGGNVAPIHCRYDLKEVMSMEQLQRDIDFLSVFTNRFANAAICPVAKEIPEEIRKQLDEYLFRKRKDA
;
A
#
# COMPACT_ATOMS: atom_id res chain seq x y z
N GLU A 1 -0.83 14.63 16.98
CA GLU A 1 -0.42 14.64 15.54
C GLU A 1 -1.19 13.59 14.73
N LEU A 2 -1.38 12.36 15.24
CA LEU A 2 -2.13 11.28 14.55
C LEU A 2 -3.56 11.69 14.18
N GLU A 3 -4.19 12.55 14.99
CA GLU A 3 -5.55 13.05 14.73
C GLU A 3 -5.66 13.86 13.43
N LYS A 4 -4.56 14.47 13.00
CA LYS A 4 -4.51 15.29 11.79
C LYS A 4 -4.18 14.46 10.54
N MET A 5 -3.73 13.23 10.69
CA MET A 5 -3.44 12.35 9.56
C MET A 5 -4.73 11.82 8.97
N VAL A 6 -4.86 11.88 7.66
CA VAL A 6 -6.04 11.40 6.92
C VAL A 6 -5.77 10.11 6.18
N LEU A 7 -4.52 9.90 5.75
CA LEU A 7 -4.07 8.73 5.02
C LEU A 7 -2.56 8.55 5.22
N ASN A 8 -2.13 7.35 5.48
CA ASN A 8 -0.72 6.95 5.35
C ASN A 8 -0.50 6.33 3.96
N ILE A 9 0.51 6.81 3.25
CA ILE A 9 0.95 6.24 1.98
C ILE A 9 2.35 5.70 2.20
N ASN A 10 2.47 4.38 2.22
CA ASN A 10 3.74 3.68 2.36
C ASN A 10 4.23 3.19 1.00
N LEU A 11 5.51 3.37 0.73
CA LEU A 11 6.16 2.91 -0.49
C LEU A 11 7.22 1.87 -0.12
N ASP A 12 7.03 0.67 -0.62
CA ASP A 12 7.87 -0.47 -0.29
C ASP A 12 8.28 -1.20 -1.57
N MET A 13 9.57 -1.49 -1.73
CA MET A 13 10.10 -2.25 -2.87
C MET A 13 9.67 -1.72 -4.26
N ILE A 14 9.44 -0.42 -4.41
CA ILE A 14 9.12 0.18 -5.72
C ILE A 14 10.35 0.17 -6.64
N GLY A 15 10.12 0.19 -7.97
CA GLY A 15 11.19 0.29 -8.95
C GLY A 15 11.95 -1.00 -9.22
N THR A 16 11.59 -2.14 -8.64
CA THR A 16 12.20 -3.42 -9.01
C THR A 16 11.86 -3.75 -10.46
N TYR A 17 12.84 -4.31 -11.19
CA TYR A 17 12.71 -4.56 -12.64
C TYR A 17 11.65 -5.62 -12.97
N MET A 18 11.26 -6.45 -12.02
CA MET A 18 10.21 -7.48 -12.16
C MET A 18 9.14 -7.35 -11.09
N GLY A 19 7.97 -7.90 -11.38
CA GLY A 19 6.86 -8.00 -10.44
C GLY A 19 5.66 -7.16 -10.80
N LYS A 20 4.56 -7.47 -10.15
CA LYS A 20 3.31 -6.70 -10.25
C LYS A 20 3.35 -5.54 -9.27
N PHE A 21 2.90 -4.38 -9.72
CA PHE A 21 2.64 -3.28 -8.81
C PHE A 21 1.34 -3.53 -8.06
N ILE A 22 1.41 -3.54 -6.75
CA ILE A 22 0.26 -3.81 -5.89
C ILE A 22 -0.03 -2.62 -4.99
N ALA A 23 -1.30 -2.49 -4.60
CA ALA A 23 -1.74 -1.60 -3.54
C ALA A 23 -2.46 -2.43 -2.48
N CYS A 24 -1.89 -2.56 -1.29
CA CYS A 24 -2.53 -3.21 -0.16
C CYS A 24 -3.15 -2.14 0.74
N VAL A 25 -4.47 -2.16 0.86
CA VAL A 25 -5.27 -1.11 1.46
C VAL A 25 -5.78 -1.56 2.82
N SER A 26 -5.23 -0.97 3.89
CA SER A 26 -5.73 -1.11 5.26
C SER A 26 -6.70 0.02 5.57
N ALA A 27 -7.81 0.05 4.84
CA ALA A 27 -8.88 1.04 4.93
C ALA A 27 -10.18 0.45 4.34
N GLU A 28 -11.21 1.30 4.15
CA GLU A 28 -12.41 0.92 3.44
C GLU A 28 -12.14 0.49 1.98
N GLU A 29 -12.94 -0.42 1.46
CA GLU A 29 -12.79 -0.96 0.09
C GLU A 29 -12.88 0.11 -1.00
N LYS A 30 -13.59 1.19 -0.71
CA LYS A 30 -13.71 2.35 -1.59
C LYS A 30 -12.35 2.92 -2.01
N LEU A 31 -11.36 2.92 -1.11
CA LEU A 31 -10.00 3.35 -1.46
C LEU A 31 -9.35 2.40 -2.49
N SER A 32 -9.55 1.09 -2.34
CA SER A 32 -9.06 0.10 -3.32
C SER A 32 -9.70 0.30 -4.69
N HIS A 33 -11.00 0.56 -4.74
CA HIS A 33 -11.72 0.88 -5.98
C HIS A 33 -11.24 2.19 -6.61
N TYR A 34 -11.02 3.22 -5.79
CA TYR A 34 -10.48 4.50 -6.26
C TYR A 34 -9.11 4.34 -6.89
N ILE A 35 -8.21 3.58 -6.26
CA ILE A 35 -6.88 3.28 -6.79
C ILE A 35 -6.99 2.56 -8.14
N SER A 36 -7.83 1.54 -8.23
CA SER A 36 -8.05 0.76 -9.46
C SER A 36 -8.61 1.62 -10.60
N TYR A 37 -9.59 2.48 -10.28
CA TYR A 37 -10.15 3.42 -11.25
C TYR A 37 -9.11 4.41 -11.78
N MET A 38 -8.37 5.04 -10.87
CA MET A 38 -7.34 6.00 -11.23
C MET A 38 -6.20 5.34 -12.05
N ALA A 39 -5.83 4.11 -11.67
CA ALA A 39 -4.82 3.35 -12.40
C ALA A 39 -5.26 3.06 -13.85
N ALA A 40 -6.52 2.68 -14.04
CA ALA A 40 -7.09 2.47 -15.36
C ALA A 40 -7.12 3.76 -16.18
N GLU A 41 -7.47 4.89 -15.57
CA GLU A 41 -7.51 6.21 -16.21
C GLU A 41 -6.13 6.64 -16.74
N VAL A 42 -5.06 6.38 -15.99
CA VAL A 42 -3.70 6.76 -16.39
C VAL A 42 -2.96 5.63 -17.14
N GLY A 43 -3.62 4.50 -17.39
CA GLY A 43 -3.03 3.37 -18.10
C GLY A 43 -1.90 2.65 -17.33
N PHE A 44 -1.92 2.71 -15.99
CA PHE A 44 -0.91 2.06 -15.15
C PHE A 44 -1.47 0.80 -14.48
N PRO A 45 -0.83 -0.38 -14.63
CA PRO A 45 -1.35 -1.62 -14.07
C PRO A 45 -1.11 -1.71 -12.56
N VAL A 46 -2.19 -1.69 -11.77
CA VAL A 46 -2.17 -1.88 -10.32
C VAL A 46 -3.08 -3.04 -9.93
N ALA A 47 -2.60 -3.93 -9.08
CA ALA A 47 -3.44 -4.90 -8.40
C ALA A 47 -3.76 -4.39 -6.99
N SER A 48 -4.95 -3.81 -6.81
CA SER A 48 -5.39 -3.27 -5.53
C SER A 48 -6.26 -4.27 -4.77
N LYS A 49 -6.05 -4.38 -3.47
CA LYS A 49 -6.85 -5.21 -2.57
C LYS A 49 -6.87 -4.64 -1.16
N THR A 50 -7.95 -4.87 -0.43
CA THR A 50 -8.02 -4.60 1.01
C THR A 50 -7.34 -5.72 1.82
N GLY A 51 -6.76 -5.37 2.93
CA GLY A 51 -6.12 -6.31 3.85
C GLY A 51 -4.99 -5.67 4.66
N VAL A 52 -4.40 -6.47 5.54
CA VAL A 52 -3.20 -6.11 6.28
C VAL A 52 -2.00 -6.69 5.55
N TYR A 53 -1.02 -5.83 5.31
CA TYR A 53 0.26 -6.20 4.72
C TYR A 53 1.37 -5.91 5.72
N SER A 54 2.34 -6.82 5.82
CA SER A 54 3.51 -6.64 6.69
C SER A 54 4.39 -5.51 6.16
N SER A 55 4.10 -4.30 6.59
CA SER A 55 4.77 -3.07 6.14
C SER A 55 4.66 -1.96 7.18
N ASP A 56 5.37 -0.88 6.98
CA ASP A 56 5.34 0.30 7.86
C ASP A 56 3.99 1.02 7.89
N SER A 57 3.04 0.64 7.02
CA SER A 57 1.66 1.13 7.06
C SER A 57 0.84 0.52 8.21
N THR A 58 1.21 -0.68 8.67
CA THR A 58 0.45 -1.42 9.69
C THR A 58 0.30 -0.66 11.03
N PRO A 59 1.35 -0.02 11.58
CA PRO A 59 1.21 0.77 12.81
C PRO A 59 0.23 1.94 12.70
N PHE A 60 0.11 2.56 11.52
CA PHE A 60 -0.84 3.62 11.27
C PHE A 60 -2.28 3.09 11.24
N ALA A 61 -2.51 1.99 10.51
CA ALA A 61 -3.80 1.32 10.48
C ALA A 61 -4.25 0.88 11.88
N ASP A 62 -3.33 0.38 12.71
CA ASP A 62 -3.60 0.03 14.11
C ASP A 62 -4.08 1.22 14.95
N LYS A 63 -3.61 2.41 14.64
CA LYS A 63 -4.05 3.66 15.30
C LYS A 63 -5.29 4.30 14.66
N GLY A 64 -5.97 3.58 13.77
CA GLY A 64 -7.21 4.05 13.14
C GLY A 64 -6.97 5.01 11.97
N ILE A 65 -5.75 5.08 11.44
CA ILE A 65 -5.43 5.90 10.27
C ILE A 65 -5.51 5.02 9.04
N PRO A 66 -6.37 5.33 8.06
CA PRO A 66 -6.37 4.65 6.77
C PRO A 66 -4.97 4.59 6.18
N ALA A 67 -4.59 3.43 5.66
CA ALA A 67 -3.24 3.25 5.14
C ALA A 67 -3.26 2.45 3.83
N VAL A 68 -2.35 2.79 2.94
CA VAL A 68 -2.08 2.01 1.72
C VAL A 68 -0.58 1.77 1.61
N SER A 69 -0.22 0.53 1.35
CA SER A 69 1.15 0.14 1.02
C SER A 69 1.24 -0.19 -0.46
N PHE A 70 2.02 0.60 -1.20
CA PHE A 70 2.36 0.32 -2.58
C PHE A 70 3.67 -0.45 -2.64
N ALA A 71 3.67 -1.54 -3.38
CA ALA A 71 4.86 -2.37 -3.53
C ALA A 71 4.91 -2.99 -4.94
N ARG A 72 6.11 -3.37 -5.37
CA ARG A 72 6.30 -4.18 -6.56
C ARG A 72 6.74 -5.58 -6.14
N ILE A 73 5.87 -6.57 -6.33
CA ILE A 73 6.09 -7.92 -5.85
C ILE A 73 6.19 -8.89 -7.03
N ALA A 74 7.28 -9.61 -7.08
CA ALA A 74 7.47 -10.76 -7.96
C ALA A 74 7.23 -12.07 -7.18
N GLY A 75 6.54 -13.03 -7.79
CA GLY A 75 6.43 -14.37 -7.21
C GLY A 75 7.78 -15.10 -7.21
N GLY A 76 8.01 -15.95 -6.19
CA GLY A 76 9.11 -16.90 -6.17
C GLY A 76 10.52 -16.30 -6.19
N ASN A 77 11.00 -15.75 -5.10
CA ASN A 77 12.42 -15.35 -4.88
C ASN A 77 13.09 -14.48 -5.96
N VAL A 78 12.33 -13.88 -6.87
CA VAL A 78 12.87 -13.10 -7.99
C VAL A 78 13.34 -11.72 -7.55
N ALA A 79 12.78 -11.19 -6.45
CA ALA A 79 13.26 -9.98 -5.81
C ALA A 79 13.76 -10.35 -4.39
N PRO A 80 15.04 -10.59 -4.22
CA PRO A 80 15.60 -10.93 -2.91
C PRO A 80 15.54 -9.70 -2.01
N ILE A 81 14.77 -9.79 -0.92
CA ILE A 81 14.69 -8.76 0.12
C ILE A 81 15.30 -9.27 1.41
N HIS A 82 15.82 -8.35 2.22
CA HIS A 82 16.40 -8.65 3.53
C HIS A 82 17.55 -9.67 3.50
N CYS A 83 18.31 -9.69 2.42
CA CYS A 83 19.46 -10.58 2.28
C CYS A 83 20.63 -9.91 1.53
N ARG A 84 21.77 -10.58 1.47
CA ARG A 84 22.98 -10.05 0.79
C ARG A 84 22.82 -9.79 -0.72
N TYR A 85 21.76 -10.28 -1.33
CA TYR A 85 21.44 -10.08 -2.74
C TYR A 85 20.43 -8.95 -2.99
N ASP A 86 20.02 -8.27 -1.93
CA ASP A 86 19.21 -7.06 -2.00
C ASP A 86 20.10 -5.87 -2.38
N LEU A 87 20.36 -5.76 -3.66
CA LEU A 87 21.32 -4.83 -4.25
C LEU A 87 20.61 -3.89 -5.23
N LYS A 88 21.25 -2.76 -5.53
CA LYS A 88 20.71 -1.78 -6.50
C LYS A 88 20.48 -2.36 -7.91
N GLU A 89 21.16 -3.45 -8.25
CA GLU A 89 21.05 -4.15 -9.53
C GLU A 89 19.69 -4.80 -9.76
N VAL A 90 18.87 -4.98 -8.69
CA VAL A 90 17.49 -5.46 -8.82
C VAL A 90 16.52 -4.33 -9.19
N MET A 91 17.00 -3.10 -9.26
CA MET A 91 16.20 -1.93 -9.60
C MET A 91 16.33 -1.56 -11.07
N SER A 92 15.24 -1.07 -11.64
CA SER A 92 15.18 -0.47 -12.97
C SER A 92 14.81 1.00 -12.84
N MET A 93 15.64 1.88 -13.37
CA MET A 93 15.34 3.32 -13.36
C MET A 93 14.08 3.64 -14.16
N GLU A 94 13.85 2.94 -15.27
CA GLU A 94 12.63 3.08 -16.06
C GLU A 94 11.40 2.67 -15.24
N GLN A 95 11.48 1.52 -14.55
CA GLN A 95 10.37 1.03 -13.74
C GLN A 95 10.12 1.95 -12.54
N LEU A 96 11.18 2.42 -11.90
CA LEU A 96 11.09 3.37 -10.80
C LEU A 96 10.42 4.68 -11.25
N GLN A 97 10.79 5.21 -12.42
CA GLN A 97 10.16 6.41 -12.96
C GLN A 97 8.67 6.22 -13.21
N ARG A 98 8.26 5.10 -13.80
CA ARG A 98 6.86 4.76 -14.03
C ARG A 98 6.06 4.64 -12.73
N ASP A 99 6.66 4.02 -11.70
CA ASP A 99 6.05 3.90 -10.38
C ASP A 99 5.88 5.29 -9.74
N ILE A 100 6.91 6.15 -9.83
CA ILE A 100 6.88 7.53 -9.32
C ILE A 100 5.82 8.37 -10.03
N ASP A 101 5.70 8.27 -11.35
CA ASP A 101 4.71 9.02 -12.13
C ASP A 101 3.29 8.69 -11.65
N PHE A 102 2.96 7.40 -11.50
CA PHE A 102 1.67 6.96 -10.96
C PHE A 102 1.45 7.46 -9.53
N LEU A 103 2.43 7.25 -8.64
CA LEU A 103 2.35 7.64 -7.23
C LEU A 103 2.22 9.16 -7.07
N SER A 104 2.87 9.94 -7.93
CA SER A 104 2.76 11.39 -7.96
C SER A 104 1.33 11.82 -8.31
N VAL A 105 0.71 11.22 -9.32
CA VAL A 105 -0.69 11.50 -9.68
C VAL A 105 -1.61 11.13 -8.51
N PHE A 106 -1.43 9.96 -7.92
CA PHE A 106 -2.23 9.51 -6.78
C PHE A 106 -2.12 10.49 -5.60
N THR A 107 -0.90 10.79 -5.18
CA THR A 107 -0.65 11.66 -4.02
C THR A 107 -1.18 13.07 -4.26
N ASN A 108 -0.95 13.64 -5.45
CA ASN A 108 -1.45 14.97 -5.80
C ASN A 108 -2.98 15.04 -5.77
N ARG A 109 -3.67 14.03 -6.25
CA ARG A 109 -5.15 13.98 -6.20
C ARG A 109 -5.66 13.96 -4.76
N PHE A 110 -5.02 13.19 -3.88
CA PHE A 110 -5.37 13.17 -2.47
C PHE A 110 -5.06 14.49 -1.77
N ALA A 111 -3.86 15.03 -1.96
CA ALA A 111 -3.42 16.26 -1.30
C ALA A 111 -4.24 17.50 -1.70
N ASN A 112 -4.80 17.51 -2.92
CA ASN A 112 -5.58 18.63 -3.44
C ASN A 112 -7.09 18.35 -3.46
N ALA A 113 -7.54 17.23 -2.89
CA ALA A 113 -8.97 16.93 -2.82
C ALA A 113 -9.69 17.91 -1.88
N ALA A 114 -10.73 18.56 -2.37
CA ALA A 114 -11.57 19.46 -1.55
C ALA A 114 -12.27 18.70 -0.39
N ILE A 115 -12.57 17.43 -0.61
CA ILE A 115 -13.11 16.50 0.39
C ILE A 115 -12.25 15.24 0.32
N CYS A 116 -11.75 14.78 1.48
CA CYS A 116 -10.99 13.56 1.55
C CYS A 116 -11.83 12.38 1.01
N PRO A 117 -11.36 11.65 -0.01
CA PRO A 117 -12.13 10.57 -0.61
C PRO A 117 -12.20 9.30 0.24
N VAL A 118 -11.55 9.28 1.40
CA VAL A 118 -11.48 8.14 2.33
C VAL A 118 -11.95 8.58 3.70
N ALA A 119 -12.87 7.79 4.29
CA ALA A 119 -13.27 7.98 5.67
C ALA A 119 -12.10 7.65 6.61
N LYS A 120 -11.97 8.44 7.68
CA LYS A 120 -10.93 8.20 8.71
C LYS A 120 -11.41 7.12 9.68
N GLU A 121 -11.60 5.92 9.14
CA GLU A 121 -11.96 4.76 9.94
C GLU A 121 -11.34 3.49 9.37
N ILE A 122 -11.13 2.52 10.23
CA ILE A 122 -10.66 1.19 9.84
C ILE A 122 -11.84 0.23 9.97
N PRO A 123 -12.26 -0.45 8.89
CA PRO A 123 -13.32 -1.44 8.92
C PRO A 123 -13.04 -2.55 9.94
N GLU A 124 -14.10 -3.12 10.52
CA GLU A 124 -13.97 -4.15 11.56
C GLU A 124 -13.20 -5.39 11.06
N GLU A 125 -13.39 -5.76 9.81
CA GLU A 125 -12.66 -6.88 9.20
C GLU A 125 -11.14 -6.63 9.17
N ILE A 126 -10.73 -5.40 8.83
CA ILE A 126 -9.31 -5.01 8.87
C ILE A 126 -8.80 -4.96 10.31
N ARG A 127 -9.62 -4.52 11.28
CA ARG A 127 -9.25 -4.55 12.70
C ARG A 127 -9.00 -5.96 13.21
N LYS A 128 -9.83 -6.93 12.79
CA LYS A 128 -9.61 -8.34 13.12
C LYS A 128 -8.29 -8.86 12.55
N GLN A 129 -7.99 -8.54 11.29
CA GLN A 129 -6.71 -8.92 10.67
C GLN A 129 -5.52 -8.26 11.37
N LEU A 130 -5.64 -6.99 11.80
CA LEU A 130 -4.61 -6.31 12.59
C LEU A 130 -4.39 -6.99 13.94
N ASP A 131 -5.46 -7.36 14.65
CA ASP A 131 -5.35 -8.08 15.93
C ASP A 131 -4.68 -9.44 15.77
N GLU A 132 -4.98 -10.16 14.69
CA GLU A 132 -4.31 -11.42 14.36
C GLU A 132 -2.84 -11.20 14.01
N TYR A 133 -2.54 -10.22 13.17
CA TYR A 133 -1.18 -9.87 12.76
C TYR A 133 -0.30 -9.44 13.95
N LEU A 134 -0.88 -8.69 14.88
CA LEU A 134 -0.19 -8.19 16.08
C LEU A 134 -0.23 -9.17 17.26
N PHE A 135 -0.72 -10.39 17.04
CA PHE A 135 -0.85 -11.45 18.08
C PHE A 135 -1.67 -11.04 19.31
N ARG A 136 -2.61 -10.11 19.18
CA ARG A 136 -3.48 -9.68 20.29
C ARG A 136 -4.60 -10.67 20.58
N LYS A 137 -5.04 -11.42 19.59
CA LYS A 137 -5.93 -12.57 19.74
C LYS A 137 -5.14 -13.81 19.35
N ARG A 138 -4.92 -14.73 20.31
CA ARG A 138 -4.53 -16.09 19.96
C ARG A 138 -5.64 -16.67 19.11
N LYS A 139 -5.30 -17.26 17.96
CA LYS A 139 -6.22 -18.24 17.34
C LYS A 139 -6.45 -19.27 18.41
N ASP A 140 -7.69 -19.37 18.91
CA ASP A 140 -8.08 -20.46 19.78
C ASP A 140 -7.76 -21.75 19.04
N ALA A 141 -6.93 -22.58 19.67
CA ALA A 141 -6.41 -23.82 19.13
C ALA A 141 -7.53 -24.86 19.00
#